data_23840b0579249c280191467363b5c1fa
#
_entry.id   23840b0579249c280191467363b5c1fa
#
_cell.length_a   1.000
_cell.length_b   1.000
_cell.length_c   1.000
_cell.angle_alpha   90.00
_cell.angle_beta   90.00
_cell.angle_gamma   90.00
#
_symmetry.space_group_name_H-M   'P 1'
#
loop_
_entity.id
_entity.type
_entity.pdbx_description
1 polymer ?
#
loop_
_entity_poly.entity_id
_entity_poly.type
_entity_poly.pdbx_seq_one_letter_code
_entity_poly.pdbx_strand_id
1 'polypeptide(L)'
;QEASITNYCGPDYSAINGLLRREMTENQVKLWDDLGNRKISEMISDISSAISKFDLPEDIKVFRTCENDVLEKLQTKIGSTFHDDGFVSTSVVREKQASGNIFMEISVPKGQGVGAWVNPLSGKPEEYEFLLNRGTDFLVTDIGQDGADTIIRMKVTGRTETEWSYATKEEVIEQWKRRGVYSEESAKLL
;
A
#
# COMPACT_ATOMS: atom_id res chain seq x y z
N GLN A 1 -11.82 11.80 9.61
CA GLN A 1 -11.58 10.60 8.79
C GLN A 1 -11.47 10.94 7.30
N GLU A 2 -12.43 11.70 6.72
CA GLU A 2 -12.35 12.12 5.31
C GLU A 2 -11.06 12.88 5.00
N ALA A 3 -10.69 13.87 5.82
CA ALA A 3 -9.45 14.61 5.64
C ALA A 3 -8.20 13.71 5.68
N SER A 4 -8.19 12.65 6.50
CA SER A 4 -7.08 11.71 6.55
C SER A 4 -6.98 10.85 5.29
N ILE A 5 -8.11 10.44 4.71
CA ILE A 5 -8.15 9.73 3.43
C ILE A 5 -7.72 10.65 2.30
N THR A 6 -8.21 11.89 2.26
CA THR A 6 -7.80 12.88 1.24
C THR A 6 -6.28 13.13 1.29
N ASN A 7 -5.71 13.26 2.48
CA ASN A 7 -4.27 13.44 2.65
C ASN A 7 -3.49 12.18 2.21
N TYR A 8 -3.99 10.99 2.52
CA TYR A 8 -3.39 9.74 2.07
C TYR A 8 -3.40 9.63 0.53
N CYS A 9 -4.50 9.93 -0.13
CA CYS A 9 -4.58 9.95 -1.60
C CYS A 9 -3.73 11.08 -2.23
N GLY A 10 -3.16 11.98 -1.40
CA GLY A 10 -2.26 13.07 -1.76
C GLY A 10 -0.79 12.75 -1.40
N PRO A 11 -0.06 13.70 -0.81
CA PRO A 11 1.38 13.57 -0.56
C PRO A 11 1.73 12.64 0.61
N ASP A 12 0.80 12.39 1.55
CA ASP A 12 1.13 11.74 2.82
C ASP A 12 1.18 10.19 2.73
N TYR A 13 0.76 9.59 1.59
CA TYR A 13 0.75 8.13 1.45
C TYR A 13 2.11 7.47 1.68
N SER A 14 3.19 8.15 1.26
CA SER A 14 4.56 7.62 1.37
C SER A 14 5.02 7.57 2.83
N ALA A 15 4.71 8.61 3.61
CA ALA A 15 5.05 8.65 5.03
C ALA A 15 4.21 7.67 5.85
N ILE A 16 2.90 7.61 5.58
CA ILE A 16 1.98 6.69 6.25
C ILE A 16 2.39 5.23 6.00
N ASN A 17 2.57 4.84 4.75
CA ASN A 17 2.99 3.49 4.39
C ASN A 17 4.44 3.20 4.77
N GLY A 18 5.32 4.22 4.73
CA GLY A 18 6.70 4.11 5.18
C GLY A 18 6.80 3.75 6.67
N LEU A 19 5.96 4.35 7.52
CA LEU A 19 5.89 3.97 8.94
C LEU A 19 5.34 2.56 9.11
N LEU A 20 4.21 2.24 8.47
CA LEU A 20 3.56 0.94 8.57
C LEU A 20 4.47 -0.22 8.12
N ARG A 21 5.24 -0.03 7.07
CA ARG A 21 6.16 -1.03 6.49
C ARG A 21 7.56 -1.02 7.12
N ARG A 22 7.77 -0.27 8.21
CA ARG A 22 9.08 -0.08 8.86
C ARG A 22 10.16 0.43 7.89
N GLU A 23 9.84 1.47 7.16
CA GLU A 23 10.73 2.12 6.20
C GLU A 23 11.18 3.52 6.69
N MET A 24 10.76 3.92 7.90
CA MET A 24 11.08 5.21 8.50
C MET A 24 11.62 5.06 9.92
N THR A 25 12.64 5.87 10.23
CA THR A 25 13.15 6.03 11.59
C THR A 25 12.23 6.93 12.42
N GLU A 26 12.38 6.89 13.75
CA GLU A 26 11.65 7.78 14.66
C GLU A 26 11.88 9.27 14.32
N ASN A 27 13.12 9.65 13.99
CA ASN A 27 13.45 11.02 13.62
C ASN A 27 12.72 11.48 12.36
N GLN A 28 12.60 10.63 11.34
CA GLN A 28 11.88 10.96 10.11
C GLN A 28 10.38 11.13 10.39
N VAL A 29 9.78 10.26 11.18
CA VAL A 29 8.37 10.39 11.58
C VAL A 29 8.14 11.66 12.37
N LYS A 30 9.03 11.96 13.34
CA LYS A 30 8.95 13.20 14.11
C LYS A 30 9.04 14.45 13.22
N LEU A 31 9.96 14.45 12.25
CA LEU A 31 10.07 15.54 11.29
C LEU A 31 8.77 15.74 10.49
N TRP A 32 8.14 14.66 10.04
CA TRP A 32 6.84 14.72 9.37
C TRP A 32 5.74 15.27 10.29
N ASP A 33 5.67 14.79 11.53
CA ASP A 33 4.69 15.23 12.51
C ASP A 33 4.86 16.72 12.85
N ASP A 34 6.11 17.22 12.90
CA ASP A 34 6.43 18.62 13.19
C ASP A 34 6.12 19.55 12.00
N LEU A 35 6.23 19.06 10.77
CA LEU A 35 5.95 19.83 9.54
C LEU A 35 4.48 19.73 9.12
N GLY A 36 3.79 18.66 9.50
CA GLY A 36 2.41 18.39 9.16
C GLY A 36 1.40 19.05 10.10
N ASN A 37 0.15 19.11 9.65
CA ASN A 37 -0.98 19.56 10.47
C ASN A 37 -1.55 18.44 11.36
N ARG A 38 -1.13 17.20 11.16
CA ARG A 38 -1.62 15.99 11.86
C ARG A 38 -0.52 14.95 11.98
N LYS A 39 -0.55 14.20 13.06
CA LYS A 39 0.38 13.08 13.27
C LYS A 39 0.09 11.92 12.33
N ILE A 40 1.14 11.29 11.82
CA ILE A 40 1.02 10.09 10.97
C ILE A 40 0.22 8.99 11.67
N SER A 41 0.48 8.74 12.96
CA SER A 41 -0.24 7.73 13.76
C SER A 41 -1.75 7.99 13.88
N GLU A 42 -2.15 9.25 13.99
CA GLU A 42 -3.57 9.63 14.01
C GLU A 42 -4.22 9.41 12.65
N MET A 43 -3.52 9.74 11.56
CA MET A 43 -4.00 9.50 10.20
C MET A 43 -4.17 8.00 9.92
N ILE A 44 -3.21 7.16 10.33
CA ILE A 44 -3.32 5.70 10.21
C ILE A 44 -4.58 5.18 10.92
N SER A 45 -4.80 5.61 12.15
CA SER A 45 -5.98 5.20 12.94
C SER A 45 -7.30 5.63 12.27
N ASP A 46 -7.35 6.87 11.80
CA ASP A 46 -8.54 7.43 11.15
C ASP A 46 -8.87 6.72 9.84
N ILE A 47 -7.86 6.46 8.98
CA ILE A 47 -8.05 5.79 7.70
C ILE A 47 -8.51 4.36 7.93
N SER A 48 -7.81 3.60 8.79
CA SER A 48 -8.19 2.22 9.10
C SER A 48 -9.59 2.13 9.70
N SER A 49 -9.93 3.03 10.63
CA SER A 49 -11.28 3.12 11.21
C SER A 49 -12.36 3.47 10.17
N ALA A 50 -12.06 4.34 9.22
CA ALA A 50 -13.00 4.69 8.16
C ALA A 50 -13.26 3.50 7.23
N ILE A 51 -12.18 2.84 6.77
CA ILE A 51 -12.29 1.67 5.89
C ILE A 51 -13.03 0.53 6.60
N SER A 52 -12.80 0.35 7.90
CA SER A 52 -13.45 -0.71 8.69
C SER A 52 -14.97 -0.60 8.77
N LYS A 53 -15.52 0.57 8.46
CA LYS A 53 -16.99 0.80 8.40
C LYS A 53 -17.59 0.50 7.04
N PHE A 54 -16.77 0.39 6.01
CA PHE A 54 -17.24 0.12 4.66
C PHE A 54 -17.57 -1.38 4.53
N ASP A 55 -18.76 -1.67 4.04
CA ASP A 55 -19.23 -3.02 3.75
C ASP A 55 -19.30 -3.19 2.23
N LEU A 56 -18.37 -3.98 1.69
CA LEU A 56 -18.31 -4.26 0.27
C LEU A 56 -19.45 -5.25 -0.09
N PRO A 57 -20.43 -4.84 -0.94
CA PRO A 57 -21.65 -5.62 -1.15
C PRO A 57 -21.44 -6.88 -1.97
N GLU A 58 -20.41 -6.92 -2.80
CA GLU A 58 -20.11 -8.04 -3.70
C GLU A 58 -18.60 -8.23 -3.86
N ASP A 59 -18.20 -9.40 -4.35
CA ASP A 59 -16.81 -9.67 -4.71
C ASP A 59 -16.40 -8.79 -5.90
N ILE A 60 -15.23 -8.16 -5.81
CA ILE A 60 -14.69 -7.32 -6.88
C ILE A 60 -13.28 -7.75 -7.27
N LYS A 61 -12.84 -7.26 -8.43
CA LYS A 61 -11.44 -7.27 -8.82
C LYS A 61 -10.92 -5.85 -8.82
N VAL A 62 -9.70 -5.69 -8.28
CA VAL A 62 -8.97 -4.43 -8.30
C VAL A 62 -7.58 -4.65 -8.87
N PHE A 63 -6.96 -3.57 -9.35
CA PHE A 63 -5.70 -3.62 -10.09
C PHE A 63 -4.70 -2.65 -9.51
N ARG A 64 -3.42 -2.99 -9.59
CA ARG A 64 -2.30 -2.14 -9.23
C ARG A 64 -1.09 -2.48 -10.08
N THR A 65 -0.37 -1.48 -10.58
CA THR A 65 0.97 -1.69 -11.15
C THR A 65 2.00 -1.89 -10.04
N CYS A 66 3.06 -2.62 -10.33
CA CYS A 66 4.20 -2.77 -9.43
C CYS A 66 5.51 -2.83 -10.19
N GLU A 67 6.61 -2.69 -9.46
CA GLU A 67 7.96 -2.73 -9.97
C GLU A 67 8.52 -4.17 -10.00
N ASN A 68 9.65 -4.37 -10.68
CA ASN A 68 10.30 -5.68 -10.83
C ASN A 68 10.68 -6.33 -9.50
N ASP A 69 11.12 -5.56 -8.51
CA ASP A 69 11.49 -6.07 -7.19
C ASP A 69 10.32 -6.73 -6.46
N VAL A 70 9.10 -6.19 -6.66
CA VAL A 70 7.86 -6.76 -6.14
C VAL A 70 7.54 -8.07 -6.88
N LEU A 71 7.68 -8.09 -8.21
CA LEU A 71 7.49 -9.31 -9.01
C LEU A 71 8.43 -10.43 -8.55
N GLU A 72 9.74 -10.16 -8.43
CA GLU A 72 10.73 -11.12 -7.95
C GLU A 72 10.38 -11.68 -6.57
N LYS A 73 9.95 -10.83 -5.65
CA LYS A 73 9.49 -11.24 -4.32
C LYS A 73 8.26 -12.14 -4.39
N LEU A 74 7.28 -11.81 -5.22
CA LEU A 74 6.02 -12.54 -5.31
C LEU A 74 6.13 -13.84 -6.11
N GLN A 75 7.06 -13.95 -7.06
CA GLN A 75 7.35 -15.20 -7.76
C GLN A 75 7.73 -16.34 -6.80
N THR A 76 8.41 -16.01 -5.70
CA THR A 76 8.77 -16.98 -4.66
C THR A 76 7.60 -17.34 -3.72
N LYS A 77 6.45 -16.68 -3.88
CA LYS A 77 5.28 -16.81 -3.00
C LYS A 77 4.06 -17.45 -3.67
N ILE A 78 4.19 -17.98 -4.90
CA ILE A 78 3.08 -18.66 -5.56
C ILE A 78 2.59 -19.82 -4.68
N GLY A 79 1.30 -19.86 -4.40
CA GLY A 79 0.67 -20.81 -3.47
C GLY A 79 0.84 -20.48 -1.98
N SER A 80 1.45 -19.33 -1.65
CA SER A 80 1.70 -18.90 -0.28
C SER A 80 1.09 -17.52 -0.01
N THR A 81 0.96 -17.17 1.27
CA THR A 81 0.45 -15.87 1.71
C THR A 81 1.57 -14.82 1.67
N PHE A 82 1.22 -13.67 1.15
CA PHE A 82 1.97 -12.42 1.26
C PHE A 82 1.20 -11.44 2.13
N HIS A 83 1.86 -10.83 3.10
CA HIS A 83 1.29 -9.84 4.01
C HIS A 83 1.80 -8.45 3.66
N ASP A 84 0.91 -7.45 3.65
CA ASP A 84 1.27 -6.03 3.52
C ASP A 84 0.77 -5.25 4.73
N ASP A 85 1.68 -4.74 5.53
CA ASP A 85 1.37 -3.92 6.71
C ASP A 85 0.76 -2.55 6.36
N GLY A 86 1.01 -2.06 5.14
CA GLY A 86 0.53 -0.77 4.64
C GLY A 86 -0.89 -0.82 4.06
N PHE A 87 -1.43 0.35 3.78
CA PHE A 87 -2.60 0.47 2.93
C PHE A 87 -2.19 0.22 1.47
N VAL A 88 -3.08 -0.41 0.68
CA VAL A 88 -2.78 -0.71 -0.71
C VAL A 88 -3.77 0.04 -1.62
N SER A 89 -3.28 1.11 -2.25
CA SER A 89 -4.03 1.85 -3.26
C SER A 89 -4.15 1.01 -4.52
N THR A 90 -5.35 0.86 -5.02
CA THR A 90 -5.69 0.09 -6.21
C THR A 90 -6.73 0.84 -7.04
N SER A 91 -6.96 0.40 -8.28
CA SER A 91 -8.06 0.89 -9.11
C SER A 91 -9.05 -0.23 -9.41
N VAL A 92 -10.33 0.08 -9.51
CA VAL A 92 -11.33 -0.87 -10.04
C VAL A 92 -11.30 -0.98 -11.57
N VAL A 93 -10.46 -0.18 -12.23
CA VAL A 93 -10.30 -0.15 -13.69
C VAL A 93 -8.83 -0.35 -14.04
N ARG A 94 -8.49 -1.45 -14.74
CA ARG A 94 -7.10 -1.82 -15.07
C ARG A 94 -6.39 -0.73 -15.89
N GLU A 95 -7.06 -0.15 -16.87
CA GLU A 95 -6.52 0.83 -17.80
C GLU A 95 -6.21 2.19 -17.16
N LYS A 96 -6.63 2.37 -15.91
CA LYS A 96 -6.39 3.59 -15.11
C LYS A 96 -5.23 3.48 -14.16
N GLN A 97 -4.50 2.37 -14.19
CA GLN A 97 -3.27 2.24 -13.45
C GLN A 97 -2.15 3.07 -14.07
N ALA A 98 -1.17 3.42 -13.23
CA ALA A 98 0.04 4.09 -13.67
C ALA A 98 0.76 3.28 -14.77
N SER A 99 1.59 3.93 -15.57
CA SER A 99 2.36 3.29 -16.63
C SER A 99 3.25 2.16 -16.10
N GLY A 100 3.19 1.02 -16.75
CA GLY A 100 3.97 -0.18 -16.41
C GLY A 100 3.40 -1.39 -17.14
N ASN A 101 4.13 -2.47 -17.13
CA ASN A 101 3.74 -3.75 -17.76
C ASN A 101 3.65 -4.90 -16.76
N ILE A 102 3.70 -4.60 -15.45
CA ILE A 102 3.52 -5.59 -14.39
C ILE A 102 2.31 -5.17 -13.58
N PHE A 103 1.27 -5.99 -13.57
CA PHE A 103 0.02 -5.73 -12.89
C PHE A 103 -0.26 -6.78 -11.82
N MET A 104 -0.72 -6.33 -10.68
CA MET A 104 -1.43 -7.15 -9.71
C MET A 104 -2.91 -7.13 -10.06
N GLU A 105 -3.52 -8.28 -10.31
CA GLU A 105 -4.96 -8.50 -10.36
C GLU A 105 -5.38 -9.13 -9.05
N ILE A 106 -6.12 -8.40 -8.23
CA ILE A 106 -6.46 -8.77 -6.86
C ILE A 106 -7.94 -9.02 -6.74
N SER A 107 -8.32 -10.24 -6.42
CA SER A 107 -9.70 -10.58 -6.07
C SER A 107 -9.97 -10.21 -4.62
N VAL A 108 -10.95 -9.33 -4.39
CA VAL A 108 -11.35 -8.84 -3.08
C VAL A 108 -12.73 -9.41 -2.76
N PRO A 109 -12.87 -10.22 -1.70
CA PRO A 109 -14.17 -10.77 -1.31
C PRO A 109 -15.06 -9.67 -0.74
N LYS A 110 -16.38 -9.82 -0.90
CA LYS A 110 -17.36 -9.00 -0.19
C LYS A 110 -17.17 -9.08 1.32
N GLY A 111 -17.57 -8.03 2.02
CA GLY A 111 -17.54 -7.98 3.47
C GLY A 111 -17.01 -6.67 4.02
N GLN A 112 -17.06 -6.57 5.34
CA GLN A 112 -16.74 -5.36 6.07
C GLN A 112 -15.23 -5.21 6.29
N GLY A 113 -14.73 -3.99 6.09
CA GLY A 113 -13.41 -3.59 6.52
C GLY A 113 -12.23 -4.05 5.67
N VAL A 114 -12.48 -4.74 4.55
CA VAL A 114 -11.42 -5.20 3.64
C VAL A 114 -10.79 -4.05 2.87
N GLY A 115 -11.62 -3.11 2.41
CA GLY A 115 -11.23 -1.94 1.66
C GLY A 115 -12.42 -1.00 1.47
N ALA A 116 -12.19 0.16 0.91
CA ALA A 116 -13.23 1.15 0.66
C ALA A 116 -13.03 1.89 -0.67
N TRP A 117 -14.15 2.27 -1.28
CA TRP A 117 -14.18 3.18 -2.41
C TRP A 117 -13.86 4.60 -1.95
N VAL A 118 -12.66 5.08 -2.22
CA VAL A 118 -12.16 6.39 -1.77
C VAL A 118 -12.07 7.42 -2.88
N ASN A 119 -12.37 7.04 -4.11
CA ASN A 119 -12.25 7.89 -5.29
C ASN A 119 -12.87 9.29 -5.17
N PRO A 120 -14.04 9.49 -4.52
CA PRO A 120 -14.60 10.82 -4.32
C PRO A 120 -13.74 11.74 -3.44
N LEU A 121 -12.83 11.17 -2.64
CA LEU A 121 -11.94 11.87 -1.70
C LEU A 121 -10.51 12.03 -2.23
N SER A 122 -10.15 11.30 -3.30
CA SER A 122 -8.76 11.24 -3.81
C SER A 122 -8.29 12.54 -4.50
N GLY A 123 -9.22 13.39 -4.94
CA GLY A 123 -8.88 14.55 -5.78
C GLY A 123 -8.47 14.17 -7.21
N LYS A 124 -8.48 12.88 -7.54
CA LYS A 124 -8.13 12.31 -8.85
C LYS A 124 -9.19 11.30 -9.29
N PRO A 125 -10.38 11.76 -9.66
CA PRO A 125 -11.51 10.88 -9.96
C PRO A 125 -11.25 9.92 -11.12
N GLU A 126 -10.28 10.23 -11.98
CA GLU A 126 -9.85 9.39 -13.10
C GLU A 126 -9.06 8.14 -12.68
N GLU A 127 -8.58 8.06 -11.45
CA GLU A 127 -7.84 6.88 -10.94
C GLU A 127 -8.77 5.75 -10.50
N TYR A 128 -10.06 6.01 -10.28
CA TYR A 128 -11.05 5.01 -9.82
C TYR A 128 -10.57 4.25 -8.59
N GLU A 129 -10.08 5.00 -7.59
CA GLU A 129 -9.34 4.45 -6.47
C GLU A 129 -10.21 3.66 -5.49
N PHE A 130 -9.76 2.43 -5.22
CA PHE A 130 -10.22 1.57 -4.14
C PHE A 130 -9.05 1.28 -3.21
N LEU A 131 -9.17 1.64 -1.94
CA LEU A 131 -8.11 1.52 -0.95
C LEU A 131 -8.32 0.28 -0.08
N LEU A 132 -7.42 -0.71 -0.19
CA LEU A 132 -7.40 -1.85 0.72
C LEU A 132 -6.83 -1.42 2.08
N ASN A 133 -7.40 -1.97 3.15
CA ASN A 133 -6.98 -1.65 4.50
C ASN A 133 -5.58 -2.18 4.81
N ARG A 134 -4.90 -1.57 5.76
CA ARG A 134 -3.59 -2.04 6.24
C ARG A 134 -3.66 -3.45 6.83
N GLY A 135 -2.56 -4.17 6.79
CA GLY A 135 -2.48 -5.52 7.31
C GLY A 135 -3.21 -6.55 6.45
N THR A 136 -3.38 -6.30 5.14
CA THR A 136 -4.05 -7.23 4.24
C THR A 136 -3.18 -8.44 3.92
N ASP A 137 -3.77 -9.62 4.04
CA ASP A 137 -3.17 -10.90 3.68
C ASP A 137 -3.63 -11.32 2.27
N PHE A 138 -2.67 -11.62 1.41
CA PHE A 138 -2.90 -12.01 0.02
C PHE A 138 -2.39 -13.43 -0.23
N LEU A 139 -3.20 -14.30 -0.80
CA LEU A 139 -2.71 -15.52 -1.42
C LEU A 139 -2.27 -15.22 -2.85
N VAL A 140 -1.01 -15.47 -3.18
CA VAL A 140 -0.51 -15.38 -4.55
C VAL A 140 -0.93 -16.67 -5.27
N THR A 141 -1.83 -16.55 -6.23
CA THR A 141 -2.43 -17.75 -6.88
C THR A 141 -1.70 -18.14 -8.15
N ASP A 142 -1.23 -17.17 -8.92
CA ASP A 142 -0.60 -17.40 -10.22
C ASP A 142 0.18 -16.17 -10.69
N ILE A 143 1.16 -16.39 -11.57
CA ILE A 143 1.84 -15.34 -12.33
C ILE A 143 1.90 -15.79 -13.78
N GLY A 144 1.33 -14.99 -14.67
CA GLY A 144 1.22 -15.30 -16.10
C GLY A 144 1.45 -14.10 -16.98
N GLN A 145 1.30 -14.30 -18.29
CA GLN A 145 1.39 -13.23 -19.30
C GLN A 145 0.02 -12.96 -19.90
N ASP A 146 -0.23 -11.68 -20.23
CA ASP A 146 -1.38 -11.23 -21.01
C ASP A 146 -0.88 -10.22 -22.04
N GLY A 147 -0.61 -10.69 -23.26
CA GLY A 147 0.10 -9.90 -24.26
C GLY A 147 1.52 -9.57 -23.81
N ALA A 148 1.84 -8.27 -23.73
CA ALA A 148 3.13 -7.77 -23.25
C ALA A 148 3.19 -7.61 -21.71
N ASP A 149 2.05 -7.79 -21.03
CA ASP A 149 1.94 -7.52 -19.60
C ASP A 149 2.15 -8.79 -18.77
N THR A 150 2.87 -8.66 -17.67
CA THR A 150 2.96 -9.69 -16.63
C THR A 150 1.84 -9.48 -15.61
N ILE A 151 1.04 -10.51 -15.36
CA ILE A 151 -0.10 -10.46 -14.43
C ILE A 151 0.19 -11.32 -13.22
N ILE A 152 0.24 -10.69 -12.06
CA ILE A 152 0.32 -11.36 -10.75
C ILE A 152 -1.11 -11.48 -10.21
N ARG A 153 -1.64 -12.70 -10.18
CA ARG A 153 -2.99 -12.96 -9.65
C ARG A 153 -2.94 -13.23 -8.16
N MET A 154 -3.75 -12.51 -7.42
CA MET A 154 -3.80 -12.59 -5.97
C MET A 154 -5.25 -12.60 -5.49
N LYS A 155 -5.45 -13.14 -4.29
CA LYS A 155 -6.73 -13.11 -3.59
C LYS A 155 -6.53 -12.61 -2.18
N VAL A 156 -7.33 -11.65 -1.74
CA VAL A 156 -7.40 -11.27 -0.32
C VAL A 156 -7.98 -12.43 0.47
N THR A 157 -7.26 -12.90 1.48
CA THR A 157 -7.65 -14.03 2.33
C THR A 157 -8.00 -13.62 3.75
N GLY A 158 -7.59 -12.43 4.16
CA GLY A 158 -7.86 -11.92 5.49
C GLY A 158 -7.13 -10.61 5.74
N ARG A 159 -7.15 -10.22 7.01
CA ARG A 159 -6.44 -9.03 7.50
C ARG A 159 -5.91 -9.29 8.90
N THR A 160 -4.62 -9.03 9.09
CA THR A 160 -3.95 -9.13 10.38
C THR A 160 -3.28 -7.79 10.66
N GLU A 161 -3.81 -7.01 11.60
CA GLU A 161 -3.15 -5.78 12.01
C GLU A 161 -1.96 -6.08 12.90
N THR A 162 -0.79 -5.63 12.48
CA THR A 162 0.42 -5.59 13.31
C THR A 162 0.58 -4.22 13.96
N GLU A 163 1.16 -4.19 15.14
CA GLU A 163 1.63 -2.92 15.71
C GLU A 163 2.79 -2.40 14.85
N TRP A 164 2.67 -1.16 14.42
CA TRP A 164 3.78 -0.51 13.71
C TRP A 164 4.90 -0.15 14.68
N SER A 165 6.11 -0.12 14.19
CA SER A 165 7.29 0.33 14.93
C SER A 165 8.26 1.05 14.02
N TYR A 166 9.10 1.90 14.59
CA TYR A 166 10.13 2.58 13.83
C TYR A 166 11.19 1.60 13.33
N ALA A 167 11.70 1.87 12.13
CA ALA A 167 12.89 1.19 11.63
C ALA A 167 14.13 1.76 12.31
N THR A 168 15.18 0.96 12.42
CA THR A 168 16.50 1.46 12.76
C THR A 168 17.12 2.15 11.54
N LYS A 169 18.13 2.99 11.78
CA LYS A 169 18.90 3.64 10.70
C LYS A 169 19.50 2.61 9.73
N GLU A 170 20.05 1.53 10.28
CA GLU A 170 20.65 0.45 9.52
C GLU A 170 19.63 -0.26 8.61
N GLU A 171 18.44 -0.55 9.13
CA GLU A 171 17.34 -1.15 8.36
C GLU A 171 16.93 -0.25 7.18
N VAL A 172 16.79 1.07 7.39
CA VAL A 172 16.45 2.02 6.32
C VAL A 172 17.56 2.10 5.28
N ILE A 173 18.83 2.17 5.69
CA ILE A 173 19.98 2.18 4.78
C ILE A 173 20.01 0.91 3.93
N GLU A 174 19.77 -0.25 4.53
CA GLU A 174 19.76 -1.51 3.80
C GLU A 174 18.62 -1.57 2.76
N GLN A 175 17.46 -1.08 3.12
CA GLN A 175 16.33 -0.97 2.18
C GLN A 175 16.66 -0.04 1.01
N TRP A 176 17.28 1.12 1.27
CA TRP A 176 17.68 2.06 0.22
C TRP A 176 18.75 1.46 -0.72
N LYS A 177 19.70 0.70 -0.18
CA LYS A 177 20.69 -0.02 -0.99
C LYS A 177 20.03 -1.05 -1.91
N ARG A 178 19.08 -1.84 -1.38
CA ARG A 178 18.33 -2.83 -2.17
C ARG A 178 17.53 -2.20 -3.30
N ARG A 179 16.97 -1.01 -3.06
CA ARG A 179 16.19 -0.24 -4.06
C ARG A 179 17.05 0.60 -5.00
N GLY A 180 18.38 0.63 -4.81
CA GLY A 180 19.28 1.43 -5.62
C GLY A 180 19.17 2.94 -5.43
N VAL A 181 18.55 3.39 -4.32
CA VAL A 181 18.32 4.82 -4.00
C VAL A 181 19.21 5.33 -2.85
N TYR A 182 20.14 4.52 -2.39
CA TYR A 182 21.07 4.90 -1.32
C TYR A 182 22.03 6.00 -1.76
N SER A 183 22.22 7.01 -0.90
CA SER A 183 23.33 7.96 -0.97
C SER A 183 23.84 8.24 0.45
N GLU A 184 25.15 8.57 0.57
CA GLU A 184 25.73 8.96 1.85
C GLU A 184 25.10 10.25 2.39
N GLU A 185 24.69 11.13 1.50
CA GLU A 185 24.04 12.40 1.86
C GLU A 185 22.65 12.14 2.47
N SER A 186 21.85 11.31 1.83
CA SER A 186 20.54 10.91 2.37
C SER A 186 20.66 10.18 3.72
N ALA A 187 21.70 9.34 3.89
CA ALA A 187 21.92 8.60 5.12
C ALA A 187 22.29 9.50 6.33
N LYS A 188 22.76 10.72 6.09
CA LYS A 188 23.02 11.71 7.17
C LYS A 188 21.75 12.32 7.75
N LEU A 189 20.64 12.20 7.02
CA LEU A 189 19.34 12.74 7.44
C LEU A 189 18.52 11.75 8.30
N LEU A 190 19.00 10.53 8.49
CA LEU A 190 18.44 9.52 9.38
C LEU A 190 18.93 9.74 10.82
#